data_6bc388d4840c6f3b88140b75d8c43fbc
#
_entry.id   6bc388d4840c6f3b88140b75d8c43fbc
#
_cell.length_a   1.000
_cell.length_b   1.000
_cell.length_c   1.000
_cell.angle_alpha   90.00
_cell.angle_beta   90.00
_cell.angle_gamma   90.00
#
_symmetry.space_group_name_H-M   'P 1'
#
loop_
_entity.id
_entity.type
_entity.pdbx_description
1 polymer ?
#
loop_
_entity_poly.entity_id
_entity_poly.type
_entity_poly.pdbx_seq_one_letter_code
_entity_poly.pdbx_strand_id
1 'polypeptide(L)'
;KSLDKMREEDITMLQPDDDEVFADINEDEFAPYYRNEKQAKIMITTRPRPSKFVFTFIQDLLELFPRCFYYPRKTFSLKQIVEFSEKKNFTHIIVLNEKDKVCNQMIVTHLPYGPTAHYKVTNIVNSCSIAGHGRADLHKPEVVLNNFNTRLGLRVGRLFGSMFSHEPEFRGRQVATFHNQRDFIFVRYHRYMFEEKKARPNKTQIVGEDGKTAVMVATQELGPRFTLKLKWLQAGTFDTKEGEFEWIHKQHEHGKNDRKRFYL
;
A
#
# COMPACT_ATOMS: atom_id res chain seq x y z
N LYS A 1 28.94 0.86 -13.08
CA LYS A 1 27.62 0.44 -13.61
C LYS A 1 26.56 1.07 -12.72
N SER A 2 25.55 1.71 -13.31
CA SER A 2 24.44 2.28 -12.52
C SER A 2 23.63 1.15 -11.90
N LEU A 3 22.97 1.42 -10.75
CA LEU A 3 22.10 0.45 -10.08
C LEU A 3 20.96 -0.03 -11.00
N ASP A 4 20.55 0.81 -11.94
CA ASP A 4 19.52 0.50 -12.93
C ASP A 4 20.01 -0.55 -13.95
N LYS A 5 21.25 -0.48 -14.43
CA LYS A 5 21.84 -1.51 -15.31
C LYS A 5 21.99 -2.88 -14.63
N MET A 6 22.17 -2.91 -13.29
CA MET A 6 22.21 -4.18 -12.55
C MET A 6 20.81 -4.79 -12.37
N ARG A 7 19.75 -3.97 -12.44
CA ARG A 7 18.36 -4.45 -12.41
C ARG A 7 17.90 -5.04 -13.73
N GLU A 8 18.34 -4.51 -14.84
CA GLU A 8 18.03 -5.01 -16.19
C GLU A 8 18.56 -6.43 -16.45
N GLU A 9 19.54 -6.88 -15.66
CA GLU A 9 20.14 -8.22 -15.74
C GLU A 9 19.52 -9.21 -14.72
N ASP A 10 18.54 -8.80 -13.91
CA ASP A 10 17.93 -9.67 -12.89
C ASP A 10 16.76 -10.46 -13.50
N ILE A 11 16.86 -11.80 -13.48
CA ILE A 11 15.83 -12.73 -14.01
C ILE A 11 14.47 -12.55 -13.33
N THR A 12 14.45 -11.97 -12.12
CA THR A 12 13.20 -11.72 -11.37
C THR A 12 12.48 -10.47 -11.82
N MET A 13 13.08 -9.64 -12.66
CA MET A 13 12.43 -8.44 -13.20
C MET A 13 11.40 -8.81 -14.27
N LEU A 14 10.28 -8.11 -14.19
CA LEU A 14 9.24 -8.22 -15.20
C LEU A 14 9.74 -7.70 -16.55
N GLN A 15 9.57 -8.51 -17.56
CA GLN A 15 9.76 -8.08 -18.95
C GLN A 15 8.43 -7.50 -19.46
N PRO A 16 8.46 -6.49 -20.33
CA PRO A 16 7.24 -5.88 -20.86
C PRO A 16 6.32 -6.85 -21.63
N ASP A 17 6.89 -7.92 -22.18
CA ASP A 17 6.23 -8.90 -23.05
C ASP A 17 6.13 -10.30 -22.39
N ASP A 18 6.08 -10.37 -21.05
CA ASP A 18 6.00 -11.64 -20.32
C ASP A 18 4.54 -12.15 -20.28
N ASP A 19 4.18 -13.00 -21.24
CA ASP A 19 2.83 -13.58 -21.39
C ASP A 19 2.41 -14.42 -20.18
N GLU A 20 3.36 -15.09 -19.49
CA GLU A 20 3.07 -15.86 -18.27
C GLU A 20 2.59 -14.92 -17.16
N VAL A 21 3.26 -13.79 -16.98
CA VAL A 21 2.88 -12.81 -15.95
C VAL A 21 1.52 -12.21 -16.28
N PHE A 22 1.22 -11.93 -17.54
CA PHE A 22 -0.11 -11.45 -17.94
C PHE A 22 -1.20 -12.49 -17.71
N ALA A 23 -0.93 -13.76 -17.94
CA ALA A 23 -1.87 -14.84 -17.63
C ALA A 23 -2.12 -14.93 -16.12
N ASP A 24 -1.06 -14.95 -15.31
CA ASP A 24 -1.13 -14.98 -13.85
C ASP A 24 -1.92 -13.79 -13.27
N ILE A 25 -1.71 -12.57 -13.82
CA ILE A 25 -2.43 -11.37 -13.41
C ILE A 25 -3.94 -11.48 -13.67
N ASN A 26 -4.33 -12.14 -14.74
CA ASN A 26 -5.73 -12.27 -15.13
C ASN A 26 -6.48 -13.34 -14.33
N GLU A 27 -5.77 -14.28 -13.74
CA GLU A 27 -6.34 -15.44 -13.02
C GLU A 27 -6.16 -15.34 -11.50
N ASP A 28 -5.34 -14.38 -10.99
CA ASP A 28 -5.07 -14.26 -9.58
C ASP A 28 -6.32 -13.87 -8.76
N GLU A 29 -6.24 -14.04 -7.45
CA GLU A 29 -7.30 -13.72 -6.49
C GLU A 29 -7.66 -12.23 -6.45
N PHE A 30 -6.81 -11.36 -7.01
CA PHE A 30 -7.03 -9.91 -7.06
C PHE A 30 -7.73 -9.46 -8.33
N ALA A 31 -7.76 -10.27 -9.39
CA ALA A 31 -8.37 -9.92 -10.69
C ALA A 31 -9.80 -9.37 -10.58
N PRO A 32 -10.71 -9.91 -9.74
CA PRO A 32 -12.06 -9.38 -9.60
C PRO A 32 -12.13 -7.93 -9.11
N TYR A 33 -11.13 -7.48 -8.32
CA TYR A 33 -11.07 -6.09 -7.85
C TYR A 33 -10.64 -5.15 -8.98
N TYR A 34 -9.68 -5.58 -9.81
CA TYR A 34 -9.19 -4.82 -10.95
C TYR A 34 -10.21 -4.72 -12.09
N ARG A 35 -11.12 -5.72 -12.19
CA ARG A 35 -12.25 -5.69 -13.12
C ARG A 35 -13.49 -4.98 -12.56
N ASN A 36 -13.41 -4.41 -11.35
CA ASN A 36 -14.52 -3.80 -10.62
C ASN A 36 -15.72 -4.74 -10.33
N GLU A 37 -15.52 -6.04 -10.39
CA GLU A 37 -16.53 -7.05 -10.04
C GLU A 37 -16.75 -7.14 -8.53
N LYS A 38 -15.68 -6.89 -7.74
CA LYS A 38 -15.71 -6.86 -6.29
C LYS A 38 -15.17 -5.54 -5.75
N GLN A 39 -15.78 -5.06 -4.67
CA GLN A 39 -15.28 -3.90 -3.94
C GLN A 39 -14.65 -4.35 -2.63
N ALA A 40 -13.49 -3.79 -2.32
CA ALA A 40 -12.82 -4.07 -1.07
C ALA A 40 -13.64 -3.61 0.14
N LYS A 41 -13.65 -4.41 1.19
CA LYS A 41 -14.17 -4.09 2.52
C LYS A 41 -13.12 -4.51 3.53
N ILE A 42 -12.50 -3.53 4.18
CA ILE A 42 -11.28 -3.73 4.95
C ILE A 42 -11.62 -3.69 6.43
N MET A 43 -11.10 -4.63 7.20
CA MET A 43 -11.11 -4.59 8.64
C MET A 43 -9.73 -4.26 9.20
N ILE A 44 -9.64 -3.26 10.05
CA ILE A 44 -8.45 -3.00 10.87
C ILE A 44 -8.68 -3.55 12.26
N THR A 45 -7.70 -4.28 12.76
CA THR A 45 -7.66 -4.71 14.17
C THR A 45 -6.25 -4.53 14.74
N THR A 46 -6.13 -4.61 16.07
CA THR A 46 -4.87 -4.40 16.76
C THR A 46 -4.57 -5.55 17.72
N ARG A 47 -3.38 -5.55 18.31
CA ARG A 47 -3.16 -6.34 19.54
C ARG A 47 -4.11 -5.85 20.65
N PRO A 48 -4.37 -6.66 21.68
CA PRO A 48 -5.13 -6.21 22.85
C PRO A 48 -4.48 -4.99 23.53
N ARG A 49 -5.32 -4.01 23.94
CA ARG A 49 -4.93 -2.77 24.64
C ARG A 49 -3.90 -1.92 23.87
N PRO A 50 -4.25 -1.42 22.67
CA PRO A 50 -3.38 -0.56 21.90
C PRO A 50 -3.17 0.81 22.58
N SER A 51 -2.01 1.42 22.33
CA SER A 51 -1.66 2.75 22.83
C SER A 51 -2.45 3.87 22.11
N LYS A 52 -2.47 5.07 22.71
CA LYS A 52 -3.10 6.25 22.10
C LYS A 52 -2.51 6.58 20.73
N PHE A 53 -1.19 6.43 20.56
CA PHE A 53 -0.51 6.66 19.29
C PHE A 53 -1.06 5.76 18.17
N VAL A 54 -1.27 4.47 18.48
CA VAL A 54 -1.83 3.51 17.50
C VAL A 54 -3.27 3.87 17.14
N PHE A 55 -4.08 4.36 18.10
CA PHE A 55 -5.42 4.84 17.78
C PHE A 55 -5.43 6.03 16.82
N THR A 56 -4.54 7.00 16.99
CA THR A 56 -4.40 8.10 16.05
C THR A 56 -3.99 7.59 14.67
N PHE A 57 -3.05 6.65 14.61
CA PHE A 57 -2.65 6.04 13.37
C PHE A 57 -3.79 5.25 12.69
N ILE A 58 -4.64 4.57 13.47
CA ILE A 58 -5.84 3.90 12.95
C ILE A 58 -6.79 4.91 12.32
N GLN A 59 -7.02 6.07 12.96
CA GLN A 59 -7.87 7.12 12.39
C GLN A 59 -7.35 7.58 11.02
N ASP A 60 -6.05 7.80 10.90
CA ASP A 60 -5.42 8.15 9.64
C ASP A 60 -5.56 7.04 8.58
N LEU A 61 -5.46 5.77 8.97
CA LEU A 61 -5.66 4.64 8.06
C LEU A 61 -7.11 4.46 7.62
N LEU A 62 -8.08 4.80 8.48
CA LEU A 62 -9.51 4.80 8.11
C LEU A 62 -9.84 5.88 7.07
N GLU A 63 -9.08 6.98 7.05
CA GLU A 63 -9.19 8.02 6.02
C GLU A 63 -8.46 7.63 4.73
N LEU A 64 -7.32 6.90 4.84
CA LEU A 64 -6.52 6.47 3.70
C LEU A 64 -7.21 5.38 2.88
N PHE A 65 -7.74 4.34 3.57
CA PHE A 65 -8.34 3.18 2.90
C PHE A 65 -9.85 3.33 2.75
N PRO A 66 -10.41 3.22 1.55
CA PRO A 66 -11.86 3.26 1.35
C PRO A 66 -12.54 2.05 2.00
N ARG A 67 -13.77 2.26 2.50
CA ARG A 67 -14.59 1.21 3.14
C ARG A 67 -13.85 0.41 4.23
N CYS A 68 -13.10 1.12 5.06
CA CYS A 68 -12.30 0.57 6.14
C CYS A 68 -13.01 0.72 7.48
N PHE A 69 -12.96 -0.32 8.32
CA PHE A 69 -13.64 -0.37 9.62
C PHE A 69 -12.69 -0.88 10.69
N TYR A 70 -12.68 -0.22 11.85
CA TYR A 70 -11.91 -0.68 12.99
C TYR A 70 -12.75 -1.56 13.91
N TYR A 71 -12.20 -2.73 14.26
CA TYR A 71 -12.77 -3.62 15.27
C TYR A 71 -11.71 -3.97 16.32
N PRO A 72 -11.96 -3.68 17.61
CA PRO A 72 -11.03 -4.03 18.67
C PRO A 72 -10.93 -5.56 18.81
N ARG A 73 -9.71 -6.07 18.87
CA ARG A 73 -9.46 -7.51 18.94
C ARG A 73 -9.96 -8.17 20.22
N LYS A 74 -9.96 -7.43 21.35
CA LYS A 74 -10.26 -7.97 22.67
C LYS A 74 -9.43 -9.23 22.96
N THR A 75 -10.08 -10.35 23.27
CA THR A 75 -9.47 -11.65 23.59
C THR A 75 -9.48 -12.65 22.44
N PHE A 76 -10.04 -12.27 21.28
CA PHE A 76 -10.19 -13.18 20.15
C PHE A 76 -8.84 -13.53 19.51
N SER A 77 -8.68 -14.80 19.13
CA SER A 77 -7.54 -15.25 18.32
C SER A 77 -7.65 -14.73 16.89
N LEU A 78 -6.53 -14.72 16.15
CA LEU A 78 -6.56 -14.29 14.73
C LEU A 78 -7.42 -15.22 13.87
N LYS A 79 -7.41 -16.54 14.14
CA LYS A 79 -8.27 -17.51 13.43
C LYS A 79 -9.75 -17.18 13.62
N GLN A 80 -10.19 -16.89 14.84
CA GLN A 80 -11.58 -16.47 15.10
C GLN A 80 -11.93 -15.14 14.42
N ILE A 81 -10.98 -14.21 14.32
CA ILE A 81 -11.20 -12.93 13.62
C ILE A 81 -11.39 -13.18 12.13
N VAL A 82 -10.63 -14.09 11.52
CA VAL A 82 -10.83 -14.49 10.11
C VAL A 82 -12.26 -15.03 9.90
N GLU A 83 -12.68 -15.98 10.71
CA GLU A 83 -14.04 -16.55 10.62
C GLU A 83 -15.15 -15.49 10.76
N PHE A 84 -14.99 -14.55 11.71
CA PHE A 84 -15.96 -13.47 11.90
C PHE A 84 -15.95 -12.47 10.73
N SER A 85 -14.77 -12.26 10.14
CA SER A 85 -14.61 -11.36 9.01
C SER A 85 -15.24 -11.91 7.75
N GLU A 86 -15.08 -13.20 7.50
CA GLU A 86 -15.72 -13.90 6.39
C GLU A 86 -17.25 -13.84 6.50
N LYS A 87 -17.81 -14.14 7.70
CA LYS A 87 -19.25 -14.03 7.97
C LYS A 87 -19.83 -12.62 7.76
N LYS A 88 -18.99 -11.58 7.87
CA LYS A 88 -19.36 -10.19 7.63
C LYS A 88 -18.99 -9.66 6.25
N ASN A 89 -18.54 -10.55 5.36
CA ASN A 89 -18.10 -10.24 4.00
C ASN A 89 -16.97 -9.18 3.97
N PHE A 90 -16.00 -9.27 4.89
CA PHE A 90 -14.75 -8.55 4.74
C PHE A 90 -13.86 -9.25 3.74
N THR A 91 -13.14 -8.46 2.96
CA THR A 91 -12.23 -8.96 1.92
C THR A 91 -10.78 -8.86 2.35
N HIS A 92 -10.46 -7.94 3.22
CA HIS A 92 -9.10 -7.73 3.72
C HIS A 92 -9.09 -7.51 5.23
N ILE A 93 -8.04 -7.97 5.88
CA ILE A 93 -7.77 -7.71 7.30
C ILE A 93 -6.39 -7.05 7.41
N ILE A 94 -6.33 -5.95 8.13
CA ILE A 94 -5.08 -5.30 8.53
C ILE A 94 -4.93 -5.48 10.04
N VAL A 95 -3.86 -6.16 10.47
CA VAL A 95 -3.53 -6.33 11.88
C VAL A 95 -2.34 -5.45 12.23
N LEU A 96 -2.53 -4.54 13.17
CA LEU A 96 -1.48 -3.66 13.67
C LEU A 96 -0.95 -4.17 15.01
N ASN A 97 0.35 -4.39 15.05
CA ASN A 97 1.08 -4.73 16.27
C ASN A 97 1.96 -3.57 16.70
N GLU A 98 2.05 -3.37 18.01
CA GLU A 98 2.90 -2.34 18.61
C GLU A 98 3.99 -2.93 19.48
N LYS A 99 5.11 -2.24 19.54
CA LYS A 99 6.16 -2.42 20.51
C LYS A 99 6.56 -1.05 21.03
N ASP A 100 6.75 -0.92 22.34
CA ASP A 100 7.15 0.34 23.00
C ASP A 100 6.19 1.52 22.66
N LYS A 101 4.90 1.25 22.63
CA LYS A 101 3.81 2.20 22.32
C LYS A 101 3.83 2.77 20.90
N VAL A 102 4.63 2.20 19.99
CA VAL A 102 4.68 2.57 18.58
C VAL A 102 4.31 1.37 17.72
N CYS A 103 3.50 1.60 16.69
CA CYS A 103 3.19 0.56 15.72
C CYS A 103 4.47 0.18 14.96
N ASN A 104 4.88 -1.08 15.07
CA ASN A 104 6.10 -1.57 14.45
C ASN A 104 5.88 -2.67 13.41
N GLN A 105 4.66 -3.23 13.37
CA GLN A 105 4.32 -4.30 12.43
C GLN A 105 2.90 -4.11 11.90
N MET A 106 2.75 -4.38 10.62
CA MET A 106 1.48 -4.42 9.92
C MET A 106 1.39 -5.75 9.16
N ILE A 107 0.32 -6.49 9.40
CA ILE A 107 0.03 -7.70 8.64
C ILE A 107 -1.21 -7.41 7.81
N VAL A 108 -1.12 -7.64 6.51
CA VAL A 108 -2.22 -7.47 5.57
C VAL A 108 -2.58 -8.83 5.00
N THR A 109 -3.82 -9.22 5.13
CA THR A 109 -4.33 -10.52 4.66
C THR A 109 -5.51 -10.29 3.75
N HIS A 110 -5.51 -10.94 2.60
CA HIS A 110 -6.68 -11.07 1.74
C HIS A 110 -7.51 -12.29 2.18
N LEU A 111 -8.82 -12.21 2.11
CA LEU A 111 -9.75 -13.27 2.47
C LEU A 111 -10.46 -13.81 1.23
N PRO A 112 -10.84 -15.12 1.22
CA PRO A 112 -10.71 -16.09 2.31
C PRO A 112 -9.36 -16.83 2.34
N TYR A 113 -8.65 -16.94 1.21
CA TYR A 113 -7.54 -17.88 1.04
C TYR A 113 -6.14 -17.24 1.07
N GLY A 114 -6.02 -15.98 1.43
CA GLY A 114 -4.75 -15.27 1.41
C GLY A 114 -4.54 -14.49 0.10
N PRO A 115 -3.33 -14.00 -0.16
CA PRO A 115 -2.12 -14.15 0.65
C PRO A 115 -2.12 -13.29 1.91
N THR A 116 -1.16 -13.60 2.80
CA THR A 116 -0.85 -12.82 4.01
C THR A 116 0.54 -12.23 3.89
N ALA A 117 0.63 -10.91 3.94
CA ALA A 117 1.89 -10.18 3.90
C ALA A 117 2.19 -9.52 5.24
N HIS A 118 3.40 -9.72 5.76
CA HIS A 118 3.87 -9.11 6.99
C HIS A 118 4.92 -8.04 6.70
N TYR A 119 4.65 -6.85 7.19
CA TYR A 119 5.53 -5.68 7.05
C TYR A 119 6.06 -5.21 8.40
N LYS A 120 7.34 -4.83 8.44
CA LYS A 120 7.85 -3.93 9.46
C LYS A 120 7.44 -2.51 9.09
N VAL A 121 6.87 -1.79 10.06
CA VAL A 121 6.48 -0.39 9.92
C VAL A 121 7.51 0.50 10.58
N THR A 122 7.90 1.58 9.90
CA THR A 122 8.85 2.57 10.42
C THR A 122 8.44 3.97 9.96
N ASN A 123 9.03 4.99 10.59
CA ASN A 123 8.85 6.41 10.21
C ASN A 123 7.37 6.85 10.13
N ILE A 124 6.59 6.43 11.13
CA ILE A 124 5.19 6.84 11.20
C ILE A 124 5.11 8.30 11.65
N VAL A 125 4.45 9.11 10.84
CA VAL A 125 4.06 10.48 11.17
C VAL A 125 2.57 10.58 10.94
N ASN A 126 1.82 10.77 12.01
CA ASN A 126 0.36 10.91 11.94
C ASN A 126 -0.01 12.24 11.27
N SER A 127 -1.17 12.30 10.65
CA SER A 127 -1.69 13.49 9.93
C SER A 127 -1.59 14.76 10.78
N CYS A 128 -2.01 14.70 12.04
CA CYS A 128 -1.99 15.83 12.96
C CYS A 128 -0.59 16.40 13.26
N SER A 129 0.48 15.64 13.00
CA SER A 129 1.87 16.05 13.20
C SER A 129 2.50 16.64 11.94
N ILE A 130 1.79 16.66 10.81
CA ILE A 130 2.27 17.22 9.54
C ILE A 130 1.85 18.69 9.47
N ALA A 131 2.81 19.59 9.34
CA ALA A 131 2.53 21.00 9.20
C ALA A 131 1.76 21.28 7.89
N GLY A 132 0.63 22.01 7.97
CA GLY A 132 -0.19 22.32 6.80
C GLY A 132 -0.92 21.15 6.18
N HIS A 133 -1.13 20.05 6.93
CA HIS A 133 -1.91 18.94 6.44
C HIS A 133 -3.35 19.35 6.10
N GLY A 134 -3.89 18.74 5.05
CA GLY A 134 -5.29 18.87 4.67
C GLY A 134 -6.17 17.87 5.44
N ARG A 135 -7.48 17.96 5.23
CA ARG A 135 -8.44 16.95 5.69
C ARG A 135 -8.83 16.05 4.51
N ALA A 136 -8.86 14.75 4.76
CA ALA A 136 -9.39 13.82 3.78
C ALA A 136 -10.88 14.09 3.53
N ASP A 137 -11.32 13.77 2.33
CA ASP A 137 -12.70 13.86 1.90
C ASP A 137 -13.29 12.44 1.77
N LEU A 138 -14.61 12.32 1.71
CA LEU A 138 -15.31 11.05 1.58
C LEU A 138 -15.19 10.41 0.17
N HIS A 139 -14.63 11.14 -0.79
CA HIS A 139 -14.42 10.62 -2.15
C HIS A 139 -13.39 9.49 -2.17
N LYS A 140 -13.62 8.52 -3.04
CA LYS A 140 -12.68 7.41 -3.24
C LYS A 140 -11.34 7.92 -3.79
N PRO A 141 -10.23 7.65 -3.12
CA PRO A 141 -8.92 8.07 -3.58
C PRO A 141 -8.47 7.24 -4.79
N GLU A 142 -7.66 7.84 -5.61
CA GLU A 142 -6.84 7.17 -6.62
C GLU A 142 -5.65 6.47 -5.94
N VAL A 143 -5.26 5.30 -6.44
CA VAL A 143 -4.06 4.60 -5.97
C VAL A 143 -2.95 4.65 -7.00
N VAL A 144 -1.76 5.00 -6.56
CA VAL A 144 -0.54 5.00 -7.40
C VAL A 144 0.46 4.02 -6.81
N LEU A 145 0.81 3.02 -7.60
CA LEU A 145 1.78 1.98 -7.28
C LEU A 145 3.04 2.20 -8.13
N ASN A 146 4.14 2.60 -7.50
CA ASN A 146 5.37 2.92 -8.21
C ASN A 146 6.51 1.95 -7.90
N ASN A 147 7.25 1.55 -8.94
CA ASN A 147 8.48 0.77 -8.87
C ASN A 147 8.33 -0.64 -8.29
N PHE A 148 7.20 -1.29 -8.50
CA PHE A 148 7.00 -2.71 -8.22
C PHE A 148 7.36 -3.50 -9.49
N ASN A 149 8.66 -3.64 -9.77
CA ASN A 149 9.17 -4.09 -11.07
C ASN A 149 9.56 -5.58 -11.09
N THR A 150 9.38 -6.30 -10.00
CA THR A 150 9.66 -7.72 -9.91
C THR A 150 8.36 -8.53 -9.80
N ARG A 151 8.41 -9.84 -10.02
CA ARG A 151 7.25 -10.73 -9.80
C ARG A 151 6.72 -10.61 -8.36
N LEU A 152 7.61 -10.60 -7.36
CA LEU A 152 7.23 -10.37 -5.96
C LEU A 152 6.68 -8.96 -5.74
N GLY A 153 7.31 -7.95 -6.34
CA GLY A 153 6.84 -6.57 -6.29
C GLY A 153 5.44 -6.42 -6.87
N LEU A 154 5.19 -7.02 -8.03
CA LEU A 154 3.86 -7.04 -8.63
C LEU A 154 2.82 -7.69 -7.72
N ARG A 155 3.13 -8.85 -7.13
CA ARG A 155 2.26 -9.56 -6.17
C ARG A 155 1.87 -8.68 -4.99
N VAL A 156 2.87 -8.00 -4.38
CA VAL A 156 2.67 -7.06 -3.27
C VAL A 156 1.91 -5.81 -3.71
N GLY A 157 2.24 -5.26 -4.87
CA GLY A 157 1.53 -4.12 -5.44
C GLY A 157 0.06 -4.42 -5.70
N ARG A 158 -0.24 -5.60 -6.26
CA ARG A 158 -1.63 -6.05 -6.51
C ARG A 158 -2.42 -6.25 -5.21
N LEU A 159 -1.78 -6.76 -4.15
CA LEU A 159 -2.40 -6.83 -2.83
C LEU A 159 -2.82 -5.43 -2.32
N PHE A 160 -1.95 -4.41 -2.45
CA PHE A 160 -2.32 -3.05 -2.07
C PHE A 160 -3.37 -2.45 -3.01
N GLY A 161 -3.21 -2.64 -4.33
CA GLY A 161 -4.15 -2.13 -5.33
C GLY A 161 -5.56 -2.68 -5.16
N SER A 162 -5.70 -3.97 -4.77
CA SER A 162 -7.01 -4.60 -4.53
C SER A 162 -7.80 -3.99 -3.37
N MET A 163 -7.14 -3.23 -2.47
CA MET A 163 -7.80 -2.52 -1.37
C MET A 163 -8.45 -1.20 -1.79
N PHE A 164 -8.16 -0.71 -3.00
CA PHE A 164 -8.71 0.54 -3.53
C PHE A 164 -9.72 0.28 -4.65
N SER A 165 -10.53 1.28 -4.94
CA SER A 165 -11.41 1.24 -6.10
C SER A 165 -10.61 1.62 -7.36
N HIS A 166 -10.78 0.86 -8.43
CA HIS A 166 -10.21 1.18 -9.73
C HIS A 166 -11.09 2.17 -10.55
N GLU A 167 -12.19 2.62 -9.94
CA GLU A 167 -13.00 3.75 -10.39
C GLU A 167 -12.90 4.88 -9.34
N PRO A 168 -11.80 5.64 -9.33
CA PRO A 168 -11.62 6.71 -8.36
C PRO A 168 -12.53 7.90 -8.65
N GLU A 169 -12.88 8.60 -7.59
CA GLU A 169 -13.68 9.82 -7.70
C GLU A 169 -12.77 11.04 -7.83
N PHE A 170 -12.42 11.39 -9.07
CA PHE A 170 -11.49 12.50 -9.35
C PHE A 170 -11.91 13.87 -8.78
N ARG A 171 -13.18 14.04 -8.42
CA ARG A 171 -13.65 15.26 -7.74
C ARG A 171 -12.97 15.49 -6.40
N GLY A 172 -12.67 14.42 -5.64
CA GLY A 172 -11.95 14.48 -4.37
C GLY A 172 -10.48 14.84 -4.52
N ARG A 173 -9.89 14.62 -5.72
CA ARG A 173 -8.49 14.91 -6.03
C ARG A 173 -7.51 14.29 -5.04
N GLN A 174 -7.87 13.14 -4.47
CA GLN A 174 -7.10 12.44 -3.46
C GLN A 174 -6.31 11.31 -4.10
N VAL A 175 -5.07 11.15 -3.70
CA VAL A 175 -4.17 10.12 -4.21
C VAL A 175 -3.39 9.45 -3.08
N ALA A 176 -3.51 8.13 -3.00
CA ALA A 176 -2.73 7.27 -2.13
C ALA A 176 -1.55 6.70 -2.94
N THR A 177 -0.34 7.03 -2.55
CA THR A 177 0.87 6.60 -3.25
C THR A 177 1.62 5.57 -2.43
N PHE A 178 1.90 4.43 -3.05
CA PHE A 178 2.80 3.40 -2.56
C PHE A 178 4.02 3.38 -3.48
N HIS A 179 5.12 3.92 -3.00
CA HIS A 179 6.36 4.04 -3.77
C HIS A 179 7.41 3.10 -3.21
N ASN A 180 7.78 2.10 -3.99
CA ASN A 180 8.89 1.21 -3.64
C ASN A 180 10.22 1.86 -4.02
N GLN A 181 11.11 1.96 -3.04
CA GLN A 181 12.50 2.36 -3.25
C GLN A 181 13.41 1.46 -2.41
N ARG A 182 14.19 0.63 -3.07
CA ARG A 182 15.14 -0.30 -2.43
C ARG A 182 14.48 -1.18 -1.37
N ASP A 183 13.34 -1.81 -1.71
CA ASP A 183 12.52 -2.67 -0.84
C ASP A 183 11.88 -1.96 0.36
N PHE A 184 11.89 -0.65 0.38
CA PHE A 184 11.11 0.15 1.30
C PHE A 184 9.93 0.77 0.54
N ILE A 185 8.72 0.47 1.00
CA ILE A 185 7.49 1.02 0.43
C ILE A 185 7.13 2.27 1.23
N PHE A 186 7.29 3.42 0.61
CA PHE A 186 6.89 4.70 1.19
C PHE A 186 5.41 4.94 0.90
N VAL A 187 4.61 5.06 1.94
CA VAL A 187 3.19 5.35 1.82
C VAL A 187 2.93 6.83 2.11
N ARG A 188 2.22 7.48 1.20
CA ARG A 188 1.87 8.91 1.28
C ARG A 188 0.44 9.10 0.81
N TYR A 189 -0.24 10.07 1.39
CA TYR A 189 -1.60 10.43 1.03
C TYR A 189 -1.68 11.94 0.79
N HIS A 190 -2.08 12.33 -0.41
CA HIS A 190 -2.10 13.71 -0.86
C HIS A 190 -3.42 14.07 -1.51
N ARG A 191 -3.71 15.37 -1.52
CA ARG A 191 -4.67 16.00 -2.39
C ARG A 191 -3.92 16.87 -3.39
N TYR A 192 -4.25 16.80 -4.67
CA TYR A 192 -3.72 17.71 -5.67
C TYR A 192 -4.69 18.87 -5.89
N MET A 193 -4.12 20.07 -6.01
CA MET A 193 -4.83 21.31 -6.24
C MET A 193 -4.34 21.90 -7.55
N PHE A 194 -5.27 22.39 -8.34
CA PHE A 194 -4.95 23.09 -9.57
C PHE A 194 -4.91 24.58 -9.27
N GLU A 195 -3.78 25.22 -9.56
CA GLU A 195 -3.56 26.64 -9.39
C GLU A 195 -3.26 27.27 -10.76
N GLU A 196 -4.02 28.29 -11.13
CA GLU A 196 -3.72 29.07 -12.30
C GLU A 196 -2.64 30.12 -11.95
N LYS A 197 -1.52 30.05 -12.63
CA LYS A 197 -0.41 31.01 -12.48
C LYS A 197 -0.01 31.54 -13.85
N LYS A 198 0.64 32.72 -13.86
CA LYS A 198 1.21 33.25 -15.11
C LYS A 198 2.20 32.25 -15.70
N ALA A 199 2.06 31.97 -16.99
CA ALA A 199 2.95 31.06 -17.71
C ALA A 199 4.40 31.58 -17.60
N ARG A 200 5.33 30.69 -17.28
CA ARG A 200 6.76 31.00 -17.23
C ARG A 200 7.42 30.55 -18.52
N PRO A 201 8.17 31.44 -19.20
CA PRO A 201 8.94 31.02 -20.37
C PRO A 201 9.94 29.93 -19.96
N ASN A 202 10.14 28.93 -20.81
CA ASN A 202 11.08 27.82 -20.65
C ASN A 202 10.75 26.73 -19.60
N LYS A 203 9.48 26.53 -19.24
CA LYS A 203 9.05 25.35 -18.48
C LYS A 203 7.96 24.61 -19.26
N THR A 204 8.02 23.28 -19.23
CA THR A 204 6.94 22.43 -19.74
C THR A 204 5.72 22.64 -18.85
N GLN A 205 4.70 23.30 -19.35
CA GLN A 205 3.48 23.67 -18.61
C GLN A 205 2.28 23.42 -19.52
N ILE A 206 1.17 23.06 -18.92
CA ILE A 206 -0.12 23.08 -19.62
C ILE A 206 -0.57 24.53 -19.66
N VAL A 207 -0.45 25.16 -20.82
CA VAL A 207 -0.80 26.57 -21.02
C VAL A 207 -2.29 26.65 -21.36
N GLY A 208 -3.02 27.56 -20.73
CA GLY A 208 -4.41 27.84 -21.06
C GLY A 208 -4.57 28.42 -22.48
N GLU A 209 -5.79 28.48 -22.97
CA GLU A 209 -6.12 28.99 -24.30
C GLU A 209 -5.61 30.43 -24.54
N ASP A 210 -5.46 31.20 -23.48
CA ASP A 210 -4.98 32.58 -23.53
C ASP A 210 -3.47 32.71 -23.79
N GLY A 211 -2.69 31.62 -23.75
CA GLY A 211 -1.22 31.61 -23.87
C GLY A 211 -0.47 32.31 -22.71
N LYS A 212 -1.18 32.92 -21.74
CA LYS A 212 -0.64 33.71 -20.65
C LYS A 212 -0.76 33.05 -19.28
N THR A 213 -1.74 32.14 -19.13
CA THR A 213 -1.97 31.38 -17.90
C THR A 213 -1.51 29.96 -18.04
N ALA A 214 -0.90 29.41 -16.99
CA ALA A 214 -0.53 28.00 -16.91
C ALA A 214 -1.21 27.38 -15.70
N VAL A 215 -1.78 26.20 -15.89
CA VAL A 215 -2.32 25.37 -14.80
C VAL A 215 -1.15 24.64 -14.16
N MET A 216 -0.91 24.92 -12.89
CA MET A 216 0.08 24.24 -12.07
C MET A 216 -0.60 23.32 -11.08
N VAL A 217 -0.03 22.14 -10.88
CA VAL A 217 -0.49 21.21 -9.87
C VAL A 217 0.34 21.42 -8.61
N ALA A 218 -0.32 21.76 -7.52
CA ALA A 218 0.24 21.76 -6.17
C ALA A 218 -0.30 20.56 -5.40
N THR A 219 0.48 19.97 -4.51
CA THR A 219 0.05 18.87 -3.67
C THR A 219 -0.02 19.31 -2.22
N GLN A 220 -1.14 19.00 -1.56
CA GLN A 220 -1.31 19.12 -0.12
C GLN A 220 -1.29 17.74 0.51
N GLU A 221 -0.46 17.54 1.51
CA GLU A 221 -0.41 16.27 2.20
C GLU A 221 -1.58 16.15 3.19
N LEU A 222 -2.22 15.00 3.16
CA LEU A 222 -3.31 14.65 4.07
C LEU A 222 -2.80 13.83 5.25
N GLY A 223 -1.75 13.01 5.01
CA GLY A 223 -1.22 12.04 5.96
C GLY A 223 -2.08 10.76 6.04
N PRO A 224 -1.57 9.73 6.68
CA PRO A 224 -0.30 9.63 7.40
C PRO A 224 0.92 9.44 6.49
N ARG A 225 2.13 9.60 7.04
CA ARG A 225 3.38 9.14 6.43
C ARG A 225 3.85 7.90 7.15
N PHE A 226 4.17 6.84 6.43
CA PHE A 226 4.86 5.69 7.01
C PHE A 226 5.61 4.92 5.94
N THR A 227 6.51 4.04 6.40
CA THR A 227 7.33 3.22 5.53
C THR A 227 7.15 1.75 5.92
N LEU A 228 6.91 0.91 4.91
CA LEU A 228 6.77 -0.53 5.08
C LEU A 228 7.99 -1.24 4.52
N LYS A 229 8.42 -2.30 5.18
CA LYS A 229 9.41 -3.24 4.65
C LYS A 229 8.84 -4.65 4.74
N LEU A 230 8.71 -5.33 3.61
CA LEU A 230 8.24 -6.70 3.56
C LEU A 230 9.18 -7.61 4.36
N LYS A 231 8.61 -8.49 5.19
CA LYS A 231 9.34 -9.49 5.96
C LYS A 231 9.07 -10.90 5.50
N TRP A 232 7.83 -11.17 5.19
CA TRP A 232 7.44 -12.43 4.56
C TRP A 232 6.08 -12.27 3.87
N LEU A 233 5.87 -13.12 2.87
CA LEU A 233 4.62 -13.31 2.15
C LEU A 233 4.26 -14.78 2.25
N GLN A 234 3.07 -15.08 2.72
CA GLN A 234 2.54 -16.43 2.93
C GLN A 234 1.34 -16.65 2.02
N ALA A 235 1.29 -17.81 1.40
CA ALA A 235 0.07 -18.33 0.80
C ALA A 235 -0.88 -18.78 1.91
N GLY A 236 -2.08 -18.22 1.97
CA GLY A 236 -3.05 -18.54 3.02
C GLY A 236 -3.19 -17.49 4.11
N THR A 237 -4.01 -17.79 5.12
CA THR A 237 -4.42 -16.86 6.17
C THR A 237 -3.83 -17.23 7.53
N PHE A 238 -2.89 -16.43 8.05
CA PHE A 238 -2.34 -16.52 9.42
C PHE A 238 -1.89 -17.90 9.89
N ASP A 239 -1.50 -18.80 9.00
CA ASP A 239 -0.98 -20.10 9.40
C ASP A 239 0.55 -20.09 9.41
N THR A 240 1.11 -19.71 10.57
CA THR A 240 2.57 -19.58 10.74
C THR A 240 3.27 -20.92 11.03
N LYS A 241 2.53 -22.02 11.25
CA LYS A 241 3.12 -23.31 11.60
C LYS A 241 3.23 -24.26 10.42
N GLU A 242 2.17 -24.35 9.60
CA GLU A 242 2.07 -25.28 8.49
C GLU A 242 1.87 -24.56 7.15
N GLY A 243 1.70 -23.22 7.19
CA GLY A 243 1.45 -22.43 6.00
C GLY A 243 2.66 -22.32 5.09
N GLU A 244 2.42 -22.41 3.81
CA GLU A 244 3.43 -22.24 2.77
C GLU A 244 3.79 -20.77 2.62
N PHE A 245 5.11 -20.48 2.58
CA PHE A 245 5.61 -19.14 2.36
C PHE A 245 6.03 -18.94 0.91
N GLU A 246 5.42 -17.99 0.24
CA GLU A 246 5.84 -17.55 -1.09
C GLU A 246 7.22 -16.88 -1.04
N TRP A 247 7.47 -16.11 0.03
CA TRP A 247 8.75 -15.42 0.22
C TRP A 247 9.02 -15.08 1.68
N ILE A 248 10.29 -15.19 2.11
CA ILE A 248 10.77 -14.84 3.45
C ILE A 248 12.07 -14.05 3.35
N HIS A 249 12.13 -12.92 4.05
CA HIS A 249 13.35 -12.14 4.19
C HIS A 249 14.33 -12.81 5.17
N LYS A 250 15.34 -13.49 4.64
CA LYS A 250 16.38 -14.17 5.43
C LYS A 250 17.58 -13.24 5.64
N GLN A 251 17.84 -12.83 6.87
CA GLN A 251 18.92 -11.88 7.19
C GLN A 251 20.33 -12.46 7.03
N HIS A 252 20.50 -13.77 7.15
CA HIS A 252 21.81 -14.44 7.19
C HIS A 252 22.31 -15.00 5.87
N GLU A 253 21.45 -15.12 4.87
CA GLU A 253 21.82 -15.61 3.53
C GLU A 253 22.36 -14.52 2.62
N HIS A 254 22.32 -13.26 3.06
CA HIS A 254 22.77 -12.13 2.26
C HIS A 254 24.28 -11.91 2.45
N GLY A 255 25.08 -12.51 1.58
CA GLY A 255 26.51 -12.21 1.45
C GLY A 255 26.76 -10.74 1.11
N LYS A 256 28.02 -10.30 1.13
CA LYS A 256 28.39 -8.90 0.80
C LYS A 256 27.89 -8.45 -0.59
N ASN A 257 27.68 -9.39 -1.53
CA ASN A 257 27.16 -9.11 -2.89
C ASN A 257 25.64 -8.92 -2.95
N ASP A 258 24.88 -9.55 -2.02
CA ASP A 258 23.39 -9.47 -2.04
C ASP A 258 22.84 -8.15 -1.50
N ARG A 259 23.68 -7.32 -0.86
CA ARG A 259 23.26 -5.97 -0.42
C ARG A 259 22.87 -5.05 -1.58
N LYS A 260 23.13 -5.45 -2.81
CA LYS A 260 22.79 -4.70 -4.04
C LYS A 260 21.53 -5.21 -4.73
N ARG A 261 20.96 -6.32 -4.25
CA ARG A 261 19.77 -6.94 -4.82
C ARG A 261 18.51 -6.38 -4.16
N PHE A 262 17.54 -5.99 -4.97
CA PHE A 262 16.24 -5.53 -4.51
C PHE A 262 15.17 -6.53 -4.94
N TYR A 263 14.24 -6.84 -4.05
CA TYR A 263 13.29 -7.94 -4.24
C TYR A 263 11.89 -7.46 -4.72
N LEU A 264 11.54 -6.19 -4.48
CA LEU A 264 10.23 -5.61 -4.84
C LEU A 264 10.26 -4.78 -6.13
#